data_7836bf67222948278a5f55676b9d45a4
#
_entry.id   7836bf67222948278a5f55676b9d45a4
#
_cell.length_a   1.000
_cell.length_b   1.000
_cell.length_c   1.000
_cell.angle_alpha   90.00
_cell.angle_beta   90.00
_cell.angle_gamma   90.00
#
_symmetry.space_group_name_H-M   'P 1'
#
loop_
_entity.id
_entity.type
_entity.pdbx_description
1 polymer ?
#
loop_
_entity_poly.entity_id
_entity_poly.type
_entity_poly.pdbx_seq_one_letter_code
_entity_poly.pdbx_strand_id
1 'polypeptide(L)'
;MKWKLKNLAALAMSAAMVLSMAACGSDSGSTSTAASAAGSAAGSEAAATASGDQNLNILLGGTVNNLDPDASSWTGEYQIVTQSQASLLRIVTDDSDKDTYVEDGCESYEVSDDGLTYTFHLRENYWSDGEKVVAQQYVDAALRALNPDNGYSTTEFLPIKNAQAYYDGECDASELGVKAVDDNTVEYTLESPNSEFLYYIAYRAGYPCRQDVIDKATSAYGTNVDEMVFNGPFKVTSWVKENSVTLEKNDKYWDAANVKLGTVTMQYVAETSTQATLFDAQQLDVVPYNDDYGADWEAQAADGKIDYINKVGTYSDFLVFAIENGGKSGLMGNANIRQALSLAVDRQELCDTVWGRYEPAYTYVPTAVTCGGETFNTAGEGLVKDLQAKYSTDESLQELFKKGLEELGKDTDLSAVTIDFVVEADNVARQTQAEYLAQTWQSKLGIQVNVDVTTDAEERQQQMDYDVGVNGWEGGASPYNYLFVVNVPYGLKYLTGVYTNEHVNELLGQVTSITDAAKQAEMFHEIEDTILEEAGVGPLYFTDIKFFQQTYVKGIYYTNFGPEFDFSHAYIEK
;
A
#
# COMPACT_ATOMS: atom_id res chain seq x y z
N MET A 1 -15.15 -18.46 -26.29
CA MET A 1 -16.36 -17.81 -26.81
C MET A 1 -15.99 -16.38 -27.15
N LYS A 2 -16.20 -15.91 -28.38
CA LYS A 2 -15.63 -14.69 -28.96
C LYS A 2 -16.27 -13.43 -28.36
N TRP A 3 -15.52 -12.60 -27.65
CA TRP A 3 -15.96 -11.25 -27.31
C TRP A 3 -15.44 -10.25 -28.33
N LYS A 4 -16.35 -9.43 -28.80
CA LYS A 4 -16.10 -8.42 -29.84
C LYS A 4 -15.68 -7.12 -29.16
N LEU A 5 -14.47 -6.64 -29.52
CA LEU A 5 -14.07 -5.24 -29.33
C LEU A 5 -15.02 -4.32 -30.12
N LYS A 6 -15.44 -3.24 -29.50
CA LYS A 6 -15.94 -2.05 -30.19
C LYS A 6 -15.42 -0.77 -29.55
N ASN A 7 -14.47 -0.19 -30.27
CA ASN A 7 -14.25 1.23 -30.58
C ASN A 7 -14.19 2.26 -29.45
N LEU A 8 -12.96 2.66 -29.15
CA LEU A 8 -12.62 4.03 -28.74
C LEU A 8 -12.51 4.92 -29.98
N ALA A 9 -13.15 6.08 -29.94
CA ALA A 9 -12.83 7.19 -30.82
C ALA A 9 -12.47 8.40 -29.96
N ALA A 10 -11.26 8.89 -30.18
CA ALA A 10 -10.69 10.09 -29.61
C ALA A 10 -11.43 11.35 -30.07
N LEU A 11 -11.48 12.37 -29.22
CA LEU A 11 -11.49 13.76 -29.67
C LEU A 11 -10.76 14.65 -28.65
N ALA A 12 -9.61 15.12 -29.11
CA ALA A 12 -8.92 16.28 -28.54
C ALA A 12 -9.63 17.55 -29.01
N MET A 13 -9.75 18.54 -28.12
CA MET A 13 -9.77 19.95 -28.53
C MET A 13 -9.30 20.87 -27.41
N SER A 14 -8.35 21.63 -27.79
CA SER A 14 -7.52 22.65 -27.20
C SER A 14 -8.22 23.96 -26.84
N ALA A 15 -7.66 24.60 -25.79
CA ALA A 15 -7.24 26.00 -25.69
C ALA A 15 -8.29 27.14 -25.70
N ALA A 16 -8.26 27.98 -24.71
CA ALA A 16 -7.68 29.32 -24.70
C ALA A 16 -8.35 30.28 -23.70
N MET A 17 -7.48 30.87 -22.86
CA MET A 17 -7.43 32.31 -22.46
C MET A 17 -8.73 33.02 -22.07
N VAL A 18 -8.73 33.80 -20.97
CA VAL A 18 -8.15 35.15 -20.85
C VAL A 18 -8.30 35.68 -19.42
N LEU A 19 -7.26 36.37 -18.99
CA LEU A 19 -7.18 37.25 -17.82
C LEU A 19 -8.32 38.27 -17.71
N SER A 20 -8.70 38.61 -16.48
CA SER A 20 -8.97 40.00 -16.14
C SER A 20 -8.72 40.27 -14.65
N MET A 21 -7.77 41.20 -14.42
CA MET A 21 -7.55 41.90 -13.15
C MET A 21 -8.60 43.02 -12.99
N ALA A 22 -8.92 43.28 -11.69
CA ALA A 22 -9.04 44.61 -11.08
C ALA A 22 -9.75 44.43 -9.71
N ALA A 23 -9.16 44.68 -8.62
CA ALA A 23 -8.62 45.86 -7.95
C ALA A 23 -9.68 46.70 -7.18
N CYS A 24 -9.32 46.93 -5.90
CA CYS A 24 -9.78 47.98 -4.97
C CYS A 24 -11.20 47.85 -4.37
N GLY A 25 -11.40 48.07 -3.11
CA GLY A 25 -10.69 48.73 -2.03
C GLY A 25 -11.58 48.86 -0.81
N SER A 26 -10.92 48.96 0.34
CA SER A 26 -11.18 49.76 1.55
C SER A 26 -12.63 49.88 2.10
N ASP A 27 -12.94 49.75 3.34
CA ASP A 27 -12.47 50.39 4.55
C ASP A 27 -13.45 50.15 5.73
N SER A 28 -12.88 50.17 6.96
CA SER A 28 -13.44 50.59 8.24
C SER A 28 -14.61 49.78 8.84
N GLY A 29 -14.51 49.22 10.03
CA GLY A 29 -14.10 49.83 11.30
C GLY A 29 -15.19 49.68 12.32
N SER A 30 -14.81 49.34 13.52
CA SER A 30 -15.36 49.69 14.85
C SER A 30 -15.94 48.53 15.67
N THR A 31 -15.15 48.11 16.60
CA THR A 31 -15.15 48.30 18.07
C THR A 31 -16.44 48.09 18.86
N SER A 32 -16.23 47.30 19.88
CA SER A 32 -16.62 47.43 21.30
C SER A 32 -17.62 46.35 21.75
N THR A 33 -17.61 45.80 22.91
CA THR A 33 -16.95 45.93 24.19
C THR A 33 -17.40 44.76 25.08
N ALA A 34 -16.54 44.45 26.03
CA ALA A 34 -16.66 43.45 27.07
C ALA A 34 -17.90 43.52 27.98
N ALA A 35 -18.26 42.37 28.55
CA ALA A 35 -18.68 42.33 29.97
C ALA A 35 -18.43 40.93 30.55
N SER A 36 -17.64 40.93 31.61
CA SER A 36 -17.31 39.84 32.53
C SER A 36 -18.46 39.47 33.45
N ALA A 37 -18.53 38.19 33.82
CA ALA A 37 -19.00 37.78 35.15
C ALA A 37 -18.30 36.49 35.59
N ALA A 38 -17.66 36.59 36.74
CA ALA A 38 -16.96 35.52 37.45
C ALA A 38 -17.92 34.63 38.24
N GLY A 39 -17.53 33.37 38.46
CA GLY A 39 -18.21 32.48 39.40
C GLY A 39 -17.56 31.11 39.53
N SER A 40 -16.58 31.03 40.41
CA SER A 40 -16.23 29.95 41.36
C SER A 40 -16.03 28.51 40.92
N ALA A 41 -14.86 28.05 41.29
CA ALA A 41 -14.20 26.76 41.19
C ALA A 41 -14.84 25.60 41.95
N ALA A 42 -14.70 24.39 41.35
CA ALA A 42 -14.44 23.16 42.09
C ALA A 42 -13.56 22.27 41.20
N GLY A 43 -12.44 21.80 41.74
CA GLY A 43 -11.36 21.15 40.99
C GLY A 43 -11.68 19.74 40.48
N SER A 44 -11.23 19.48 39.31
CA SER A 44 -10.80 18.17 38.81
C SER A 44 -9.55 18.43 38.00
N GLU A 45 -8.58 17.54 38.06
CA GLU A 45 -7.31 17.65 37.39
C GLU A 45 -7.54 17.93 35.91
N ALA A 46 -7.04 19.06 35.47
CA ALA A 46 -7.19 19.53 34.11
C ALA A 46 -6.28 18.68 33.19
N ALA A 47 -6.88 17.86 32.34
CA ALA A 47 -6.28 17.55 31.07
C ALA A 47 -5.90 18.89 30.40
N ALA A 48 -4.63 19.03 30.00
CA ALA A 48 -4.14 20.22 29.32
C ALA A 48 -5.03 20.49 28.10
N THR A 49 -5.82 21.54 28.15
CA THR A 49 -6.61 22.00 27.01
C THR A 49 -5.62 22.55 26.01
N ALA A 50 -5.45 21.86 24.90
CA ALA A 50 -4.79 22.39 23.72
C ALA A 50 -5.50 23.71 23.33
N SER A 51 -4.82 24.83 23.53
CA SER A 51 -5.35 26.16 23.24
C SER A 51 -4.81 26.63 21.90
N GLY A 52 -5.40 26.14 20.83
CA GLY A 52 -5.07 26.52 19.45
C GLY A 52 -6.08 25.89 18.50
N ASP A 53 -6.13 26.38 17.26
CA ASP A 53 -6.94 25.76 16.22
C ASP A 53 -6.42 24.34 15.98
N GLN A 54 -7.24 23.33 16.23
CA GLN A 54 -6.95 21.91 16.04
C GLN A 54 -7.17 21.54 14.57
N ASN A 55 -6.45 22.22 13.66
CA ASN A 55 -6.52 22.01 12.22
C ASN A 55 -5.21 21.41 11.72
N LEU A 56 -5.28 20.29 10.99
CA LEU A 56 -4.16 19.63 10.33
C LEU A 56 -4.27 19.82 8.84
N ASN A 57 -3.17 20.24 8.19
CA ASN A 57 -3.08 20.39 6.75
C ASN A 57 -1.99 19.46 6.20
N ILE A 58 -2.37 18.50 5.36
CA ILE A 58 -1.44 17.50 4.81
C ILE A 58 -1.59 17.40 3.29
N LEU A 59 -0.65 16.73 2.66
CA LEU A 59 -0.79 16.36 1.26
C LEU A 59 -1.74 15.17 1.12
N LEU A 60 -2.50 15.19 0.02
CA LEU A 60 -3.25 14.03 -0.43
C LEU A 60 -2.30 13.15 -1.27
N GLY A 61 -2.12 11.90 -0.88
CA GLY A 61 -1.14 10.97 -1.45
C GLY A 61 -1.47 10.47 -2.87
N GLY A 62 -2.47 11.02 -3.52
CA GLY A 62 -2.84 10.64 -4.89
C GLY A 62 -4.22 11.11 -5.29
N THR A 63 -4.64 10.70 -6.47
CA THR A 63 -5.98 10.99 -7.00
C THR A 63 -7.04 10.24 -6.20
N VAL A 64 -8.16 10.93 -5.93
CA VAL A 64 -9.35 10.37 -5.30
C VAL A 64 -10.47 10.31 -6.32
N ASN A 65 -10.97 9.13 -6.59
CA ASN A 65 -12.06 8.89 -7.54
C ASN A 65 -13.32 8.38 -6.84
N ASN A 66 -13.14 7.63 -5.74
CA ASN A 66 -14.23 6.98 -5.02
C ASN A 66 -13.91 6.89 -3.52
N LEU A 67 -14.91 7.14 -2.67
CA LEU A 67 -14.82 7.04 -1.21
C LEU A 67 -15.66 5.87 -0.65
N ASP A 68 -16.21 5.03 -1.52
CA ASP A 68 -16.86 3.79 -1.15
C ASP A 68 -15.79 2.75 -0.74
N PRO A 69 -15.80 2.21 0.49
CA PRO A 69 -14.78 1.24 0.94
C PRO A 69 -14.60 0.04 0.01
N ASP A 70 -15.69 -0.46 -0.60
CA ASP A 70 -15.63 -1.62 -1.50
C ASP A 70 -15.04 -1.28 -2.89
N ALA A 71 -15.13 -0.02 -3.31
CA ALA A 71 -14.69 0.45 -4.63
C ALA A 71 -13.35 1.19 -4.60
N SER A 72 -12.86 1.58 -3.42
CA SER A 72 -11.59 2.28 -3.24
C SER A 72 -10.42 1.38 -3.61
N SER A 73 -9.45 1.90 -4.37
CA SER A 73 -8.29 1.12 -4.85
C SER A 73 -6.98 1.91 -4.87
N TRP A 74 -7.01 3.20 -4.58
CA TRP A 74 -5.84 4.07 -4.60
C TRP A 74 -5.45 4.54 -3.19
N THR A 75 -4.16 4.75 -2.95
CA THR A 75 -3.61 5.21 -1.66
C THR A 75 -4.35 6.44 -1.12
N GLY A 76 -4.59 7.46 -1.96
CA GLY A 76 -5.32 8.67 -1.56
C GLY A 76 -6.77 8.40 -1.11
N GLU A 77 -7.43 7.39 -1.68
CA GLU A 77 -8.77 6.96 -1.27
C GLU A 77 -8.72 6.28 0.09
N TYR A 78 -7.75 5.37 0.29
CA TYR A 78 -7.55 4.69 1.57
C TYR A 78 -7.23 5.65 2.71
N GLN A 79 -6.40 6.66 2.47
CA GLN A 79 -6.10 7.70 3.46
C GLN A 79 -7.38 8.39 3.98
N ILE A 80 -8.40 8.53 3.14
CA ILE A 80 -9.67 9.17 3.52
C ILE A 80 -10.63 8.14 4.14
N VAL A 81 -10.76 6.96 3.53
CA VAL A 81 -11.69 5.90 3.98
C VAL A 81 -11.34 5.47 5.40
N THR A 82 -10.07 5.18 5.71
CA THR A 82 -9.63 4.72 7.03
C THR A 82 -9.85 5.76 8.15
N GLN A 83 -9.92 7.04 7.80
CA GLN A 83 -10.20 8.12 8.75
C GLN A 83 -11.70 8.44 8.87
N SER A 84 -12.48 8.11 7.84
CA SER A 84 -13.91 8.43 7.83
C SER A 84 -14.83 7.23 8.08
N GLN A 85 -14.29 6.03 7.96
CA GLN A 85 -15.01 4.78 8.26
C GLN A 85 -14.30 4.01 9.37
N ALA A 86 -15.04 3.39 10.26
CA ALA A 86 -14.56 2.46 11.27
C ALA A 86 -14.80 1.03 10.80
N SER A 87 -13.73 0.28 10.59
CA SER A 87 -13.78 -1.17 10.39
C SER A 87 -13.96 -1.89 11.73
N LEU A 88 -14.17 -3.20 11.75
CA LEU A 88 -14.16 -3.99 12.98
C LEU A 88 -12.82 -3.87 13.72
N LEU A 89 -11.71 -3.93 12.98
CA LEU A 89 -10.35 -3.74 13.47
C LEU A 89 -9.69 -2.58 12.72
N ARG A 90 -8.66 -1.99 13.31
CA ARG A 90 -7.83 -0.95 12.73
C ARG A 90 -6.37 -1.38 12.74
N ILE A 91 -5.63 -1.08 11.67
CA ILE A 91 -4.19 -1.26 11.63
C ILE A 91 -3.54 -0.06 12.32
N VAL A 92 -2.65 -0.32 13.26
CA VAL A 92 -1.81 0.68 13.92
C VAL A 92 -0.38 0.18 14.00
N THR A 93 0.58 1.09 13.99
CA THR A 93 1.98 0.76 14.24
C THR A 93 2.28 0.96 15.71
N ASP A 94 2.83 -0.05 16.36
CA ASP A 94 3.18 -0.02 17.78
C ASP A 94 4.51 0.74 18.04
N ASP A 95 4.88 0.89 19.33
CA ASP A 95 6.13 1.56 19.73
C ASP A 95 7.42 0.85 19.25
N SER A 96 7.29 -0.38 18.70
CA SER A 96 8.38 -1.18 18.14
C SER A 96 8.43 -1.10 16.61
N ASP A 97 7.70 -0.16 16.01
CA ASP A 97 7.54 0.01 14.55
C ASP A 97 6.92 -1.22 13.83
N LYS A 98 6.12 -2.01 14.55
CA LYS A 98 5.39 -3.15 14.00
C LYS A 98 3.92 -2.82 13.82
N ASP A 99 3.37 -3.18 12.67
CA ASP A 99 1.94 -3.10 12.46
C ASP A 99 1.21 -4.19 13.26
N THR A 100 0.14 -3.78 13.91
CA THR A 100 -0.74 -4.64 14.70
C THR A 100 -2.20 -4.26 14.47
N TYR A 101 -3.11 -5.13 14.92
CA TYR A 101 -4.55 -4.89 14.81
C TYR A 101 -5.12 -4.55 16.19
N VAL A 102 -5.86 -3.46 16.25
CA VAL A 102 -6.58 -3.04 17.45
C VAL A 102 -8.07 -3.01 17.16
N GLU A 103 -8.88 -3.21 18.20
CA GLU A 103 -10.33 -3.14 18.11
C GLU A 103 -10.78 -1.70 17.83
N ASP A 104 -11.54 -1.50 16.75
CA ASP A 104 -12.17 -0.22 16.40
C ASP A 104 -13.69 -0.32 16.47
N GLY A 105 -14.37 -0.82 15.45
CA GLY A 105 -15.83 -1.01 15.44
C GLY A 105 -16.30 -2.16 16.34
N CYS A 106 -15.45 -3.12 16.66
CA CYS A 106 -15.73 -4.10 17.72
C CYS A 106 -15.07 -3.70 19.04
N GLU A 107 -15.59 -4.21 20.17
CA GLU A 107 -14.98 -4.09 21.50
C GLU A 107 -14.15 -5.31 21.87
N SER A 108 -14.41 -6.45 21.21
CA SER A 108 -13.67 -7.70 21.35
C SER A 108 -14.01 -8.64 20.20
N TYR A 109 -13.17 -9.63 19.99
CA TYR A 109 -13.48 -10.74 19.10
C TYR A 109 -12.95 -12.07 19.67
N GLU A 110 -13.52 -13.16 19.19
CA GLU A 110 -13.13 -14.53 19.53
C GLU A 110 -12.88 -15.33 18.25
N VAL A 111 -11.89 -16.22 18.29
CA VAL A 111 -11.59 -17.17 17.22
C VAL A 111 -11.77 -18.57 17.76
N SER A 112 -12.50 -19.44 17.04
CA SER A 112 -12.68 -20.83 17.42
C SER A 112 -11.36 -21.61 17.40
N ASP A 113 -11.26 -22.69 18.18
CA ASP A 113 -10.04 -23.51 18.29
C ASP A 113 -9.56 -24.10 16.94
N ASP A 114 -10.48 -24.29 16.01
CA ASP A 114 -10.20 -24.76 14.64
C ASP A 114 -9.84 -23.65 13.66
N GLY A 115 -9.84 -22.37 14.10
CA GLY A 115 -9.51 -21.21 13.29
C GLY A 115 -10.54 -20.88 12.20
N LEU A 116 -11.75 -21.46 12.25
CA LEU A 116 -12.76 -21.30 11.20
C LEU A 116 -13.80 -20.24 11.50
N THR A 117 -14.08 -19.96 12.78
CA THR A 117 -15.14 -19.04 13.16
C THR A 117 -14.57 -17.85 13.92
N TYR A 118 -14.89 -16.66 13.45
CA TYR A 118 -14.53 -15.37 14.05
C TYR A 118 -15.81 -14.67 14.48
N THR A 119 -15.95 -14.41 15.79
CA THR A 119 -17.10 -13.72 16.37
C THR A 119 -16.68 -12.36 16.88
N PHE A 120 -17.23 -11.28 16.31
CA PHE A 120 -16.94 -9.90 16.69
C PHE A 120 -18.10 -9.32 17.48
N HIS A 121 -17.83 -8.77 18.65
CA HIS A 121 -18.78 -8.05 19.48
C HIS A 121 -18.66 -6.55 19.22
N LEU A 122 -19.72 -5.94 18.69
CA LEU A 122 -19.69 -4.55 18.24
C LEU A 122 -19.73 -3.58 19.40
N ARG A 123 -18.96 -2.49 19.30
CA ARG A 123 -19.11 -1.32 20.15
C ARG A 123 -20.42 -0.60 19.87
N GLU A 124 -20.86 0.19 20.83
CA GLU A 124 -21.90 1.18 20.58
C GLU A 124 -21.31 2.32 19.74
N ASN A 125 -21.59 2.32 18.45
CA ASN A 125 -21.13 3.31 17.49
C ASN A 125 -22.29 3.77 16.60
N TYR A 126 -22.18 4.98 16.05
CA TYR A 126 -23.22 5.61 15.25
C TYR A 126 -22.67 6.19 13.96
N TRP A 127 -23.48 6.14 12.92
CA TRP A 127 -23.26 6.87 11.70
C TRP A 127 -23.41 8.38 11.92
N SER A 128 -22.82 9.20 11.06
CA SER A 128 -22.84 10.66 11.15
C SER A 128 -24.26 11.28 11.08
N ASP A 129 -25.24 10.54 10.52
CA ASP A 129 -26.65 10.90 10.52
C ASP A 129 -27.38 10.53 11.82
N GLY A 130 -26.72 9.80 12.72
CA GLY A 130 -27.22 9.39 14.03
C GLY A 130 -27.84 7.99 14.09
N GLU A 131 -27.90 7.25 12.98
CA GLU A 131 -28.33 5.86 12.99
C GLU A 131 -27.26 4.97 13.63
N LYS A 132 -27.67 3.90 14.31
CA LYS A 132 -26.77 2.96 14.99
C LYS A 132 -26.06 2.06 13.99
N VAL A 133 -24.76 1.79 14.22
CA VAL A 133 -24.03 0.72 13.53
C VAL A 133 -24.50 -0.63 14.09
N VAL A 134 -24.92 -1.55 13.25
CA VAL A 134 -25.44 -2.87 13.64
C VAL A 134 -24.83 -3.99 12.79
N ALA A 135 -24.82 -5.20 13.34
CA ALA A 135 -24.18 -6.38 12.73
C ALA A 135 -24.69 -6.70 11.32
N GLN A 136 -25.97 -6.44 11.02
CA GLN A 136 -26.52 -6.68 9.68
C GLN A 136 -25.79 -5.86 8.60
N GLN A 137 -25.27 -4.68 8.92
CA GLN A 137 -24.57 -3.82 7.96
C GLN A 137 -23.22 -4.39 7.49
N TYR A 138 -22.59 -5.24 8.29
CA TYR A 138 -21.37 -6.00 7.89
C TYR A 138 -21.73 -7.17 6.97
N VAL A 139 -22.88 -7.82 7.22
CA VAL A 139 -23.42 -8.86 6.32
C VAL A 139 -23.78 -8.25 4.96
N ASP A 140 -24.45 -7.09 4.97
CA ASP A 140 -24.84 -6.37 3.76
C ASP A 140 -23.60 -5.94 2.94
N ALA A 141 -22.52 -5.52 3.63
CA ALA A 141 -21.26 -5.17 2.98
C ALA A 141 -20.61 -6.39 2.29
N ALA A 142 -20.52 -7.55 2.96
CA ALA A 142 -19.99 -8.76 2.36
C ALA A 142 -20.80 -9.23 1.14
N LEU A 143 -22.13 -9.21 1.24
CA LEU A 143 -23.01 -9.54 0.12
C LEU A 143 -22.86 -8.59 -1.06
N ARG A 144 -22.65 -7.29 -0.77
CA ARG A 144 -22.44 -6.26 -1.78
C ARG A 144 -21.09 -6.42 -2.47
N ALA A 145 -20.00 -6.65 -1.71
CA ALA A 145 -18.65 -6.84 -2.24
C ALA A 145 -18.57 -8.08 -3.13
N LEU A 146 -19.22 -9.17 -2.74
CA LEU A 146 -19.24 -10.43 -3.48
C LEU A 146 -20.31 -10.49 -4.59
N ASN A 147 -21.09 -9.44 -4.81
CA ASN A 147 -22.00 -9.41 -5.95
C ASN A 147 -21.25 -9.12 -7.25
N PRO A 148 -21.20 -10.06 -8.22
CA PRO A 148 -20.43 -9.91 -9.45
C PRO A 148 -20.89 -8.73 -10.33
N ASP A 149 -22.14 -8.27 -10.19
CA ASP A 149 -22.67 -7.12 -10.94
C ASP A 149 -22.01 -5.79 -10.51
N ASN A 150 -21.41 -5.73 -9.33
CA ASN A 150 -20.74 -4.53 -8.81
C ASN A 150 -19.30 -4.39 -9.31
N GLY A 151 -18.63 -5.49 -9.66
CA GLY A 151 -17.26 -5.49 -10.19
C GLY A 151 -16.19 -5.04 -9.21
N TYR A 152 -16.40 -5.21 -7.90
CA TYR A 152 -15.44 -4.89 -6.85
C TYR A 152 -14.33 -5.94 -6.73
N SER A 153 -13.24 -5.58 -6.04
CA SER A 153 -12.26 -6.58 -5.60
C SER A 153 -12.90 -7.48 -4.55
N THR A 154 -12.73 -8.78 -4.72
CA THR A 154 -13.31 -9.80 -3.82
C THR A 154 -12.25 -10.52 -2.98
N THR A 155 -10.97 -10.23 -3.18
CA THR A 155 -9.84 -10.97 -2.60
C THR A 155 -9.96 -11.12 -1.09
N GLU A 156 -10.30 -10.05 -0.38
CA GLU A 156 -10.39 -10.01 1.08
C GLU A 156 -11.63 -10.77 1.63
N PHE A 157 -12.61 -11.04 0.78
CA PHE A 157 -13.84 -11.74 1.14
C PHE A 157 -13.82 -13.23 0.76
N LEU A 158 -12.97 -13.64 -0.20
CA LEU A 158 -12.92 -15.03 -0.69
C LEU A 158 -12.66 -16.10 0.37
N PRO A 159 -11.91 -15.83 1.48
CA PRO A 159 -11.78 -16.82 2.56
C PRO A 159 -13.09 -17.16 3.28
N ILE A 160 -14.12 -16.33 3.18
CA ILE A 160 -15.43 -16.57 3.80
C ILE A 160 -16.06 -17.79 3.14
N LYS A 161 -16.63 -18.67 3.94
CA LYS A 161 -17.30 -19.89 3.48
C LYS A 161 -18.35 -19.57 2.42
N ASN A 162 -18.33 -20.32 1.33
CA ASN A 162 -19.19 -20.15 0.15
C ASN A 162 -19.06 -18.80 -0.58
N ALA A 163 -18.01 -18.01 -0.31
CA ALA A 163 -17.84 -16.71 -0.98
C ALA A 163 -17.70 -16.86 -2.51
N GLN A 164 -16.85 -17.79 -2.97
CA GLN A 164 -16.70 -18.07 -4.40
C GLN A 164 -17.98 -18.60 -5.02
N ALA A 165 -18.67 -19.54 -4.35
CA ALA A 165 -19.94 -20.09 -4.84
C ALA A 165 -21.03 -19.03 -4.94
N TYR A 166 -21.08 -18.08 -3.99
CA TYR A 166 -22.01 -16.96 -4.04
C TYR A 166 -21.66 -16.00 -5.20
N TYR A 167 -20.38 -15.67 -5.37
CA TYR A 167 -19.90 -14.84 -6.48
C TYR A 167 -20.23 -15.46 -7.86
N ASP A 168 -20.11 -16.77 -7.99
CA ASP A 168 -20.43 -17.51 -9.23
C ASP A 168 -21.93 -17.77 -9.42
N GLY A 169 -22.77 -17.39 -8.45
CA GLY A 169 -24.22 -17.60 -8.48
C GLY A 169 -24.64 -19.05 -8.26
N GLU A 170 -23.80 -19.85 -7.60
CA GLU A 170 -24.02 -21.28 -7.32
C GLU A 170 -24.71 -21.54 -5.97
N CYS A 171 -24.78 -20.53 -5.09
CA CYS A 171 -25.50 -20.62 -3.82
C CYS A 171 -26.25 -19.32 -3.49
N ASP A 172 -27.19 -19.40 -2.53
CA ASP A 172 -27.96 -18.27 -2.05
C ASP A 172 -27.20 -17.44 -0.99
N ALA A 173 -27.54 -16.15 -0.84
CA ALA A 173 -26.97 -15.25 0.17
C ALA A 173 -27.02 -15.79 1.61
N SER A 174 -28.02 -16.61 1.95
CA SER A 174 -28.18 -17.24 3.27
C SER A 174 -27.18 -18.35 3.55
N GLU A 175 -26.43 -18.80 2.53
CA GLU A 175 -25.40 -19.84 2.64
C GLU A 175 -24.00 -19.25 2.80
N LEU A 176 -23.85 -17.93 2.58
CA LEU A 176 -22.59 -17.21 2.81
C LEU A 176 -22.19 -17.28 4.29
N GLY A 177 -20.91 -17.52 4.55
CA GLY A 177 -20.35 -17.68 5.90
C GLY A 177 -20.27 -16.38 6.70
N VAL A 178 -21.19 -15.43 6.52
CA VAL A 178 -21.29 -14.23 7.35
C VAL A 178 -22.71 -14.06 7.83
N LYS A 179 -22.91 -13.77 9.11
CA LYS A 179 -24.24 -13.57 9.69
C LYS A 179 -24.25 -12.59 10.85
N ALA A 180 -25.33 -11.85 11.00
CA ALA A 180 -25.67 -11.14 12.23
C ALA A 180 -26.30 -12.14 13.21
N VAL A 181 -25.63 -12.41 14.33
CA VAL A 181 -26.15 -13.27 15.39
C VAL A 181 -27.24 -12.52 16.16
N ASP A 182 -27.00 -11.25 16.41
CA ASP A 182 -27.92 -10.24 16.93
C ASP A 182 -27.47 -8.85 16.44
N ASP A 183 -28.08 -7.76 16.93
CA ASP A 183 -27.75 -6.39 16.49
C ASP A 183 -26.31 -5.97 16.79
N ASN A 184 -25.64 -6.61 17.75
CA ASN A 184 -24.31 -6.25 18.21
C ASN A 184 -23.26 -7.35 17.99
N THR A 185 -23.58 -8.46 17.33
CA THR A 185 -22.67 -9.60 17.15
C THR A 185 -22.69 -10.05 15.70
N VAL A 186 -21.54 -9.92 15.01
CA VAL A 186 -21.32 -10.46 13.67
C VAL A 186 -20.37 -11.66 13.73
N GLU A 187 -20.74 -12.72 13.02
CA GLU A 187 -19.93 -13.95 12.94
C GLU A 187 -19.53 -14.20 11.48
N TYR A 188 -18.24 -14.45 11.27
CA TYR A 188 -17.69 -14.93 10.01
C TYR A 188 -17.26 -16.38 10.17
N THR A 189 -17.63 -17.23 9.23
CA THR A 189 -17.14 -18.60 9.09
C THR A 189 -16.31 -18.70 7.83
N LEU A 190 -15.11 -19.27 7.93
CA LEU A 190 -14.20 -19.42 6.80
C LEU A 190 -14.35 -20.80 6.13
N GLU A 191 -13.92 -20.89 4.88
CA GLU A 191 -13.84 -22.16 4.13
C GLU A 191 -12.71 -23.06 4.68
N SER A 192 -11.58 -22.45 5.06
CA SER A 192 -10.44 -23.06 5.74
C SER A 192 -9.82 -22.06 6.71
N PRO A 193 -9.03 -22.49 7.71
CA PRO A 193 -8.30 -21.54 8.54
C PRO A 193 -7.45 -20.62 7.69
N ASN A 194 -7.43 -19.33 8.04
CA ASN A 194 -6.71 -18.33 7.26
C ASN A 194 -6.06 -17.29 8.19
N SER A 195 -4.73 -17.28 8.26
CA SER A 195 -3.95 -16.36 9.10
C SER A 195 -4.08 -14.90 8.70
N GLU A 196 -4.42 -14.63 7.42
CA GLU A 196 -4.56 -13.28 6.88
C GLU A 196 -5.95 -12.68 7.15
N PHE A 197 -6.88 -13.44 7.72
CA PHE A 197 -8.26 -12.98 7.81
C PHE A 197 -8.44 -11.74 8.70
N LEU A 198 -7.69 -11.62 9.80
CA LEU A 198 -7.72 -10.40 10.63
C LEU A 198 -7.18 -9.17 9.88
N TYR A 199 -6.16 -9.37 9.03
CA TYR A 199 -5.70 -8.33 8.12
C TYR A 199 -6.81 -7.93 7.13
N TYR A 200 -7.51 -8.89 6.52
CA TYR A 200 -8.61 -8.59 5.60
C TYR A 200 -9.76 -7.86 6.29
N ILE A 201 -10.05 -8.21 7.54
CA ILE A 201 -11.02 -7.48 8.38
C ILE A 201 -10.58 -6.05 8.63
N ALA A 202 -9.32 -5.82 9.00
CA ALA A 202 -8.80 -4.47 9.26
C ALA A 202 -8.69 -3.62 7.99
N TYR A 203 -8.45 -4.25 6.84
CA TYR A 203 -8.20 -3.57 5.58
C TYR A 203 -9.49 -3.26 4.80
N ARG A 204 -10.38 -4.24 4.59
CA ARG A 204 -11.57 -4.07 3.75
C ARG A 204 -12.80 -4.83 4.25
N ALA A 205 -12.68 -6.10 4.57
CA ALA A 205 -13.82 -6.97 4.86
C ALA A 205 -14.55 -6.65 6.17
N GLY A 206 -14.01 -5.78 7.00
CA GLY A 206 -14.57 -5.37 8.27
C GLY A 206 -15.28 -4.02 8.24
N TYR A 207 -15.45 -3.34 7.09
CA TYR A 207 -16.25 -2.12 7.02
C TYR A 207 -17.73 -2.45 6.91
N PRO A 208 -18.62 -1.76 7.67
CA PRO A 208 -20.08 -1.90 7.49
C PRO A 208 -20.55 -1.02 6.33
N CYS A 209 -21.69 -1.34 5.72
CA CYS A 209 -22.32 -0.47 4.74
C CYS A 209 -23.78 -0.12 5.13
N ARG A 210 -24.25 1.03 4.64
CA ARG A 210 -25.63 1.49 4.78
C ARG A 210 -26.38 1.28 3.47
N GLN A 211 -26.95 0.08 3.31
CA GLN A 211 -27.65 -0.28 2.07
C GLN A 211 -28.78 0.70 1.72
N ASP A 212 -29.49 1.22 2.71
CA ASP A 212 -30.52 2.23 2.52
C ASP A 212 -29.99 3.56 1.98
N VAL A 213 -28.77 3.97 2.38
CA VAL A 213 -28.09 5.16 1.85
C VAL A 213 -27.60 4.90 0.43
N ILE A 214 -27.01 3.73 0.20
CA ILE A 214 -26.51 3.30 -1.12
C ILE A 214 -27.67 3.25 -2.13
N ASP A 215 -28.78 2.64 -1.78
CA ASP A 215 -29.98 2.51 -2.64
C ASP A 215 -30.55 3.89 -3.01
N LYS A 216 -30.52 4.84 -2.07
CA LYS A 216 -30.98 6.21 -2.31
C LYS A 216 -30.02 6.99 -3.19
N ALA A 217 -28.72 6.89 -2.93
CA ALA A 217 -27.67 7.61 -3.65
C ALA A 217 -27.44 7.05 -5.07
N THR A 218 -27.70 5.75 -5.26
CA THR A 218 -27.45 5.04 -6.53
C THR A 218 -26.01 5.24 -7.03
N SER A 219 -25.78 5.70 -8.25
CA SER A 219 -24.44 5.94 -8.82
C SER A 219 -23.70 7.13 -8.20
N ALA A 220 -24.31 7.91 -7.31
CA ALA A 220 -23.67 9.01 -6.60
C ALA A 220 -22.98 8.57 -5.30
N TYR A 221 -23.26 7.35 -4.79
CA TYR A 221 -22.55 6.81 -3.64
C TYR A 221 -21.05 6.66 -3.94
N GLY A 222 -20.22 7.04 -2.99
CA GLY A 222 -18.76 7.05 -3.14
C GLY A 222 -18.21 8.21 -3.98
N THR A 223 -19.03 8.92 -4.76
CA THR A 223 -18.58 9.99 -5.66
C THR A 223 -19.16 11.37 -5.33
N ASN A 224 -20.17 11.42 -4.46
CA ASN A 224 -20.76 12.64 -3.94
C ASN A 224 -20.88 12.56 -2.41
N VAL A 225 -20.17 13.40 -1.69
CA VAL A 225 -20.11 13.43 -0.22
C VAL A 225 -21.49 13.67 0.41
N ASP A 226 -22.34 14.48 -0.20
CA ASP A 226 -23.69 14.78 0.31
C ASP A 226 -24.62 13.55 0.34
N GLU A 227 -24.27 12.50 -0.38
CA GLU A 227 -25.01 11.23 -0.44
C GLU A 227 -24.33 10.10 0.38
N MET A 228 -23.41 10.45 1.28
CA MET A 228 -22.67 9.50 2.11
C MET A 228 -22.91 9.74 3.60
N VAL A 229 -22.68 8.70 4.39
CA VAL A 229 -22.63 8.76 5.86
C VAL A 229 -21.36 8.07 6.35
N PHE A 230 -20.86 8.48 7.50
CA PHE A 230 -19.56 8.08 8.01
C PHE A 230 -19.69 7.60 9.46
N ASN A 231 -18.96 6.56 9.83
CA ASN A 231 -18.97 5.98 11.18
C ASN A 231 -17.60 6.00 11.87
N GLY A 232 -16.57 6.56 11.21
CA GLY A 232 -15.21 6.70 11.72
C GLY A 232 -14.97 7.98 12.53
N PRO A 233 -13.68 8.25 12.93
CA PRO A 233 -13.29 9.41 13.73
C PRO A 233 -13.60 10.76 13.07
N PHE A 234 -13.61 10.80 11.75
CA PHE A 234 -13.94 12.00 10.98
C PHE A 234 -15.07 11.71 9.99
N LYS A 235 -15.68 12.78 9.48
CA LYS A 235 -16.63 12.75 8.36
C LYS A 235 -16.12 13.67 7.26
N VAL A 236 -16.21 13.25 6.01
CA VAL A 236 -15.89 14.11 4.87
C VAL A 236 -16.97 15.16 4.71
N THR A 237 -16.61 16.44 4.72
CA THR A 237 -17.55 17.56 4.58
C THR A 237 -17.38 18.33 3.29
N SER A 238 -16.24 18.17 2.62
CA SER A 238 -15.99 18.75 1.29
C SER A 238 -15.03 17.89 0.50
N TRP A 239 -15.31 17.75 -0.77
CA TRP A 239 -14.42 17.13 -1.74
C TRP A 239 -14.43 17.92 -3.04
N VAL A 240 -13.33 18.64 -3.28
CA VAL A 240 -13.07 19.36 -4.53
C VAL A 240 -12.11 18.50 -5.35
N LYS A 241 -12.62 17.87 -6.39
CA LYS A 241 -11.83 16.94 -7.23
C LYS A 241 -10.54 17.60 -7.72
N GLU A 242 -9.44 16.83 -7.69
CA GLU A 242 -8.09 17.28 -8.08
C GLU A 242 -7.56 18.50 -7.29
N ASN A 243 -8.16 18.80 -6.15
CA ASN A 243 -7.76 19.95 -5.33
C ASN A 243 -7.64 19.59 -3.85
N SER A 244 -8.74 19.20 -3.18
CA SER A 244 -8.70 18.96 -1.75
C SER A 244 -9.88 18.16 -1.24
N VAL A 245 -9.65 17.50 -0.10
CA VAL A 245 -10.67 16.87 0.72
C VAL A 245 -10.60 17.46 2.11
N THR A 246 -11.75 17.82 2.70
CA THR A 246 -11.85 18.31 4.07
C THR A 246 -12.62 17.31 4.91
N LEU A 247 -12.01 16.92 6.01
CA LEU A 247 -12.63 16.08 7.03
C LEU A 247 -12.86 16.92 8.28
N GLU A 248 -14.01 16.72 8.91
CA GLU A 248 -14.33 17.29 10.24
C GLU A 248 -14.52 16.17 11.24
N LYS A 249 -14.21 16.44 12.50
CA LYS A 249 -14.46 15.51 13.60
C LYS A 249 -15.89 14.97 13.56
N ASN A 250 -16.04 13.67 13.74
CA ASN A 250 -17.34 13.00 13.85
C ASN A 250 -17.70 12.81 15.34
N ASP A 251 -18.56 13.65 15.86
CA ASP A 251 -19.03 13.57 17.26
C ASP A 251 -19.89 12.32 17.56
N LYS A 252 -20.20 11.52 16.53
CA LYS A 252 -20.97 10.26 16.65
C LYS A 252 -20.08 9.03 16.76
N TYR A 253 -18.79 9.17 16.44
CA TYR A 253 -17.82 8.08 16.54
C TYR A 253 -17.67 7.64 18.01
N TRP A 254 -17.50 6.35 18.23
CA TRP A 254 -17.48 5.77 19.58
C TRP A 254 -16.39 6.38 20.48
N ASP A 255 -15.24 6.72 19.90
CA ASP A 255 -14.11 7.34 20.62
C ASP A 255 -13.96 8.84 20.34
N ALA A 256 -15.04 9.51 19.99
CA ALA A 256 -15.02 10.95 19.68
C ALA A 256 -14.40 11.81 20.80
N ALA A 257 -14.45 11.36 22.06
CA ALA A 257 -13.84 12.08 23.19
C ALA A 257 -12.30 12.20 23.07
N ASN A 258 -11.65 11.22 22.43
CA ASN A 258 -10.19 11.17 22.25
C ASN A 258 -9.73 11.78 20.92
N VAL A 259 -10.62 11.98 19.94
CA VAL A 259 -10.33 12.72 18.71
C VAL A 259 -10.18 14.19 19.05
N LYS A 260 -8.95 14.72 18.92
CA LYS A 260 -8.61 16.10 19.31
C LYS A 260 -8.66 17.07 18.14
N LEU A 261 -8.28 16.62 16.93
CA LEU A 261 -8.37 17.45 15.73
C LEU A 261 -9.83 17.80 15.42
N GLY A 262 -10.06 19.08 15.09
CA GLY A 262 -11.36 19.56 14.64
C GLY A 262 -11.55 19.39 13.15
N THR A 263 -10.50 19.68 12.38
CA THR A 263 -10.50 19.64 10.92
C THR A 263 -9.20 19.09 10.38
N VAL A 264 -9.29 18.29 9.34
CA VAL A 264 -8.14 17.84 8.52
C VAL A 264 -8.39 18.26 7.08
N THR A 265 -7.45 19.01 6.51
CA THR A 265 -7.48 19.38 5.08
C THR A 265 -6.38 18.63 4.36
N MET A 266 -6.76 17.76 3.43
CA MET A 266 -5.85 17.02 2.56
C MET A 266 -5.81 17.71 1.20
N GLN A 267 -4.63 18.18 0.76
CA GLN A 267 -4.48 19.01 -0.43
C GLN A 267 -3.72 18.24 -1.52
N TYR A 268 -4.22 18.33 -2.75
CA TYR A 268 -3.47 17.86 -3.92
C TYR A 268 -2.58 18.98 -4.43
N VAL A 269 -1.27 18.81 -4.33
CA VAL A 269 -0.27 19.76 -4.81
C VAL A 269 0.74 18.99 -5.67
N ALA A 270 0.63 19.12 -6.99
CA ALA A 270 1.44 18.34 -7.93
C ALA A 270 2.93 18.74 -7.92
N GLU A 271 3.21 20.05 -7.79
CA GLU A 271 4.57 20.58 -7.94
C GLU A 271 5.34 20.53 -6.61
N THR A 272 6.41 19.78 -6.55
CA THR A 272 7.25 19.60 -5.36
C THR A 272 7.78 20.91 -4.77
N SER A 273 8.19 21.86 -5.63
CA SER A 273 8.63 23.18 -5.18
C SER A 273 7.54 23.98 -4.48
N THR A 274 6.28 23.75 -4.87
CA THR A 274 5.12 24.34 -4.20
C THR A 274 4.88 23.66 -2.86
N GLN A 275 4.97 22.33 -2.79
CA GLN A 275 4.87 21.58 -1.53
C GLN A 275 5.91 22.10 -0.52
N ALA A 276 7.17 22.25 -0.93
CA ALA A 276 8.25 22.78 -0.09
C ALA A 276 7.94 24.21 0.40
N THR A 277 7.47 25.09 -0.48
CA THR A 277 7.11 26.46 -0.10
C THR A 277 5.99 26.49 0.93
N LEU A 278 4.96 25.63 0.76
CA LEU A 278 3.82 25.55 1.67
C LEU A 278 4.25 24.98 3.04
N PHE A 279 5.15 23.99 3.06
CA PHE A 279 5.68 23.39 4.29
C PHE A 279 6.54 24.40 5.06
N ASP A 280 7.47 25.08 4.40
CA ASP A 280 8.31 26.11 5.03
C ASP A 280 7.46 27.30 5.54
N ALA A 281 6.33 27.61 4.90
CA ALA A 281 5.38 28.62 5.34
C ALA A 281 4.38 28.11 6.40
N GLN A 282 4.50 26.85 6.87
CA GLN A 282 3.58 26.19 7.82
C GLN A 282 2.11 26.18 7.33
N GLN A 283 1.92 26.08 6.01
CA GLN A 283 0.61 25.89 5.38
C GLN A 283 0.36 24.42 5.03
N LEU A 284 1.40 23.59 5.05
CA LEU A 284 1.36 22.15 5.18
C LEU A 284 2.08 21.76 6.46
N ASP A 285 1.51 20.83 7.19
CA ASP A 285 2.02 20.39 8.49
C ASP A 285 2.87 19.11 8.38
N VAL A 286 2.64 18.31 7.33
CA VAL A 286 3.38 17.09 6.99
C VAL A 286 3.63 17.03 5.50
N VAL A 287 4.83 16.63 5.09
CA VAL A 287 5.21 16.40 3.70
C VAL A 287 6.07 15.14 3.58
N PRO A 288 5.97 14.37 2.48
CA PRO A 288 6.87 13.28 2.20
C PRO A 288 8.28 13.80 1.91
N TYR A 289 9.28 12.94 2.08
CA TYR A 289 10.64 13.20 1.64
C TYR A 289 10.68 13.46 0.12
N ASN A 290 11.51 14.40 -0.26
CA ASN A 290 11.80 14.69 -1.65
C ASN A 290 13.30 14.96 -1.83
N ASP A 291 13.87 14.43 -2.91
CA ASP A 291 15.33 14.52 -3.14
C ASP A 291 15.83 15.97 -3.33
N ASP A 292 15.00 16.88 -3.83
CA ASP A 292 15.39 18.28 -4.03
C ASP A 292 15.51 19.07 -2.73
N TYR A 293 14.72 18.73 -1.69
CA TYR A 293 14.62 19.48 -0.43
C TYR A 293 14.97 18.63 0.80
N GLY A 294 15.06 17.33 0.68
CA GLY A 294 15.20 16.39 1.77
C GLY A 294 16.44 16.67 2.62
N ALA A 295 17.60 16.92 2.00
CA ALA A 295 18.84 17.20 2.72
C ALA A 295 18.76 18.48 3.56
N ASP A 296 18.11 19.54 3.06
CA ASP A 296 17.92 20.78 3.80
C ASP A 296 16.96 20.59 4.98
N TRP A 297 15.90 19.77 4.79
CA TRP A 297 14.97 19.44 5.85
C TRP A 297 15.57 18.48 6.89
N GLU A 298 16.39 17.51 6.50
CA GLU A 298 17.17 16.68 7.43
C GLU A 298 18.07 17.55 8.33
N ALA A 299 18.73 18.56 7.77
CA ALA A 299 19.52 19.51 8.55
C ALA A 299 18.63 20.32 9.52
N GLN A 300 17.44 20.74 9.11
CA GLN A 300 16.48 21.41 9.98
C GLN A 300 15.97 20.49 11.09
N ALA A 301 15.73 19.22 10.79
CA ALA A 301 15.33 18.21 11.77
C ALA A 301 16.44 17.95 12.80
N ALA A 302 17.70 17.87 12.36
CA ALA A 302 18.86 17.76 13.26
C ALA A 302 19.00 18.98 14.20
N ASP A 303 18.55 20.15 13.77
CA ASP A 303 18.48 21.37 14.59
C ASP A 303 17.21 21.41 15.49
N GLY A 304 16.30 20.42 15.38
CA GLY A 304 15.05 20.34 16.16
C GLY A 304 13.98 21.35 15.72
N LYS A 305 14.05 21.86 14.48
CA LYS A 305 13.07 22.80 13.91
C LYS A 305 11.83 22.11 13.35
N ILE A 306 12.00 20.90 12.86
CA ILE A 306 10.96 20.00 12.36
C ILE A 306 11.24 18.58 12.86
N ASP A 307 10.25 17.72 12.87
CA ASP A 307 10.41 16.30 13.18
C ASP A 307 10.67 15.52 11.88
N TYR A 308 11.51 14.49 11.94
CA TYR A 308 11.85 13.61 10.82
C TYR A 308 11.44 12.17 11.15
N ILE A 309 10.56 11.63 10.34
CA ILE A 309 10.11 10.24 10.39
C ILE A 309 10.89 9.48 9.33
N ASN A 310 11.58 8.41 9.72
CA ASN A 310 12.36 7.58 8.82
C ASN A 310 12.23 6.11 9.24
N LYS A 311 11.61 5.31 8.40
CA LYS A 311 11.34 3.89 8.61
C LYS A 311 11.69 3.10 7.36
N VAL A 312 11.98 1.81 7.53
CA VAL A 312 12.00 0.87 6.39
C VAL A 312 10.56 0.67 5.92
N GLY A 313 10.35 0.78 4.62
CA GLY A 313 9.04 0.60 4.02
C GLY A 313 8.74 -0.86 3.69
N THR A 314 7.54 -1.07 3.23
CA THR A 314 7.02 -2.37 2.80
C THR A 314 7.08 -2.57 1.29
N TYR A 315 7.63 -1.62 0.53
CA TYR A 315 7.76 -1.72 -0.93
C TYR A 315 9.09 -2.38 -1.31
N SER A 316 9.00 -3.55 -1.99
CA SER A 316 10.13 -4.29 -2.53
C SER A 316 10.34 -3.93 -4.00
N ASP A 317 11.56 -3.57 -4.38
CA ASP A 317 11.98 -3.31 -5.75
C ASP A 317 12.89 -4.44 -6.25
N PHE A 318 12.64 -4.94 -7.47
CA PHE A 318 13.27 -6.15 -7.95
C PHE A 318 13.39 -6.22 -9.47
N LEU A 319 14.36 -7.00 -9.93
CA LEU A 319 14.48 -7.42 -11.33
C LEU A 319 13.33 -8.37 -11.67
N VAL A 320 12.68 -8.12 -12.80
CA VAL A 320 11.74 -9.03 -13.44
C VAL A 320 12.31 -9.56 -14.74
N PHE A 321 12.07 -10.83 -15.02
CA PHE A 321 12.59 -11.54 -16.18
C PHE A 321 11.44 -12.08 -17.03
N ALA A 322 11.55 -12.01 -18.35
CA ALA A 322 10.55 -12.61 -19.25
C ALA A 322 10.69 -14.14 -19.31
N ILE A 323 10.27 -14.82 -18.23
CA ILE A 323 10.56 -16.24 -17.98
C ILE A 323 9.77 -17.17 -18.93
N GLU A 324 8.46 -16.93 -19.11
CA GLU A 324 7.53 -17.83 -19.80
C GLU A 324 7.99 -18.18 -21.22
N ASN A 325 8.44 -17.19 -21.98
CA ASN A 325 8.88 -17.36 -23.37
C ASN A 325 10.41 -17.30 -23.54
N GLY A 326 11.16 -17.08 -22.46
CA GLY A 326 12.62 -16.91 -22.45
C GLY A 326 13.09 -15.50 -22.83
N GLY A 327 12.18 -14.55 -23.01
CA GLY A 327 12.48 -13.19 -23.44
C GLY A 327 12.91 -13.08 -24.91
N LYS A 328 13.30 -11.89 -25.33
CA LYS A 328 13.74 -11.59 -26.71
C LYS A 328 15.02 -12.35 -27.07
N SER A 329 15.93 -12.54 -26.13
CA SER A 329 17.16 -13.34 -26.31
C SER A 329 16.91 -14.85 -26.31
N GLY A 330 15.78 -15.31 -25.77
CA GLY A 330 15.50 -16.71 -25.50
C GLY A 330 16.39 -17.29 -24.39
N LEU A 331 16.82 -16.46 -23.43
CA LEU A 331 17.72 -16.84 -22.33
C LEU A 331 17.03 -16.85 -20.98
N MET A 332 15.98 -16.03 -20.78
CA MET A 332 15.39 -15.78 -19.46
C MET A 332 14.62 -16.98 -18.89
N GLY A 333 14.35 -18.02 -19.68
CA GLY A 333 13.82 -19.29 -19.17
C GLY A 333 14.83 -20.08 -18.30
N ASN A 334 16.13 -19.76 -18.35
CA ASN A 334 17.16 -20.48 -17.60
C ASN A 334 17.49 -19.78 -16.26
N ALA A 335 17.34 -20.52 -15.15
CA ALA A 335 17.57 -20.00 -13.81
C ALA A 335 19.04 -19.58 -13.56
N ASN A 336 20.04 -20.30 -14.07
CA ASN A 336 21.44 -19.95 -13.88
C ASN A 336 21.80 -18.60 -14.53
N ILE A 337 21.16 -18.26 -15.66
CA ILE A 337 21.33 -16.97 -16.33
C ILE A 337 20.70 -15.85 -15.51
N ARG A 338 19.45 -16.02 -15.09
CA ARG A 338 18.76 -15.04 -14.25
C ARG A 338 19.50 -14.81 -12.92
N GLN A 339 19.98 -15.91 -12.31
CA GLN A 339 20.74 -15.86 -11.08
C GLN A 339 22.08 -15.10 -11.27
N ALA A 340 22.80 -15.34 -12.37
CA ALA A 340 24.03 -14.60 -12.67
C ALA A 340 23.78 -13.11 -12.84
N LEU A 341 22.69 -12.71 -13.51
CA LEU A 341 22.28 -11.31 -13.62
C LEU A 341 21.95 -10.70 -12.26
N SER A 342 21.15 -11.38 -11.43
CA SER A 342 20.79 -10.90 -10.10
C SER A 342 21.99 -10.78 -9.16
N LEU A 343 22.85 -11.82 -9.11
CA LEU A 343 24.00 -11.86 -8.20
C LEU A 343 25.12 -10.90 -8.58
N ALA A 344 25.22 -10.49 -9.85
CA ALA A 344 26.21 -9.50 -10.30
C ALA A 344 25.97 -8.10 -9.71
N VAL A 345 24.74 -7.80 -9.26
CA VAL A 345 24.38 -6.48 -8.71
C VAL A 345 24.94 -6.31 -7.30
N ASP A 346 25.75 -5.28 -7.09
CA ASP A 346 26.10 -4.79 -5.75
C ASP A 346 24.94 -3.90 -5.26
N ARG A 347 24.14 -4.44 -4.35
CA ARG A 347 22.93 -3.80 -3.86
C ARG A 347 23.22 -2.59 -3.00
N GLN A 348 24.27 -2.66 -2.18
CA GLN A 348 24.70 -1.51 -1.37
C GLN A 348 25.18 -0.37 -2.27
N GLU A 349 26.04 -0.68 -3.26
CA GLU A 349 26.52 0.32 -4.21
C GLU A 349 25.37 0.93 -5.05
N LEU A 350 24.38 0.12 -5.44
CA LEU A 350 23.17 0.59 -6.12
C LEU A 350 22.40 1.60 -5.26
N CYS A 351 22.15 1.26 -3.98
CA CYS A 351 21.46 2.14 -3.04
C CYS A 351 22.24 3.44 -2.81
N ASP A 352 23.55 3.35 -2.61
CA ASP A 352 24.41 4.50 -2.28
C ASP A 352 24.62 5.44 -3.49
N THR A 353 24.75 4.87 -4.71
CA THR A 353 25.16 5.63 -5.90
C THR A 353 24.00 6.17 -6.72
N VAL A 354 22.93 5.36 -6.86
CA VAL A 354 21.78 5.72 -7.70
C VAL A 354 20.73 6.46 -6.88
N TRP A 355 20.47 6.00 -5.66
CA TRP A 355 19.36 6.50 -4.86
C TRP A 355 19.80 7.40 -3.70
N GLY A 356 21.03 7.22 -3.15
CA GLY A 356 21.49 7.89 -1.92
C GLY A 356 20.68 7.52 -0.68
N ARG A 357 19.82 6.48 -0.79
CA ARG A 357 18.89 5.99 0.23
C ARG A 357 18.45 4.56 -0.09
N TYR A 358 17.52 4.03 0.65
CA TYR A 358 16.93 2.69 0.56
C TYR A 358 17.79 1.60 1.22
N GLU A 359 17.10 0.52 1.62
CA GLU A 359 17.74 -0.63 2.23
C GLU A 359 18.08 -1.68 1.15
N PRO A 360 19.34 -2.15 1.07
CA PRO A 360 19.70 -3.22 0.14
C PRO A 360 18.93 -4.51 0.42
N ALA A 361 18.23 -5.07 -0.59
CA ALA A 361 17.40 -6.25 -0.44
C ALA A 361 18.18 -7.54 -0.76
N TYR A 362 18.32 -8.41 0.25
CA TYR A 362 18.86 -9.77 0.11
C TYR A 362 17.81 -10.86 0.24
N THR A 363 16.57 -10.46 0.48
CA THR A 363 15.32 -11.22 0.50
C THR A 363 14.33 -10.52 -0.42
N TYR A 364 13.22 -11.17 -0.76
CA TYR A 364 12.17 -10.54 -1.55
C TYR A 364 11.12 -9.85 -0.67
N VAL A 365 10.79 -10.48 0.45
CA VAL A 365 9.89 -9.89 1.44
C VAL A 365 10.65 -8.85 2.26
N PRO A 366 10.16 -7.60 2.39
CA PRO A 366 10.82 -6.54 3.16
C PRO A 366 11.01 -6.87 4.64
N THR A 367 12.02 -6.27 5.25
CA THR A 367 12.37 -6.45 6.67
C THR A 367 11.35 -5.81 7.62
N ALA A 368 10.52 -4.89 7.13
CA ALA A 368 9.40 -4.32 7.88
C ALA A 368 8.21 -5.29 8.04
N VAL A 369 8.16 -6.37 7.23
CA VAL A 369 7.05 -7.34 7.25
C VAL A 369 7.20 -8.30 8.42
N THR A 370 6.07 -8.64 9.05
CA THR A 370 6.02 -9.57 10.19
C THR A 370 5.29 -10.86 9.84
N CYS A 371 5.61 -11.92 10.58
CA CYS A 371 4.85 -13.17 10.58
C CYS A 371 4.54 -13.56 12.03
N GLY A 372 3.26 -13.67 12.37
CA GLY A 372 2.84 -13.96 13.75
C GLY A 372 3.30 -12.89 14.77
N GLY A 373 3.45 -11.64 14.36
CA GLY A 373 3.92 -10.52 15.20
C GLY A 373 5.44 -10.43 15.38
N GLU A 374 6.22 -11.35 14.79
CA GLU A 374 7.68 -11.30 14.79
C GLU A 374 8.21 -10.86 13.42
N THR A 375 9.33 -10.15 13.42
CA THR A 375 10.01 -9.74 12.17
C THR A 375 10.33 -10.97 11.33
N PHE A 376 9.92 -10.96 10.05
CA PHE A 376 10.09 -12.11 9.17
C PHE A 376 11.53 -12.21 8.65
N ASN A 377 12.07 -11.16 8.08
CA ASN A 377 13.44 -11.10 7.55
C ASN A 377 14.32 -10.12 8.33
N THR A 378 15.62 -10.43 8.43
CA THR A 378 16.60 -9.58 9.11
C THR A 378 17.34 -8.71 8.10
N ALA A 379 17.45 -7.41 8.39
CA ALA A 379 18.17 -6.45 7.56
C ALA A 379 19.61 -6.88 7.25
N GLY A 380 19.97 -6.81 5.98
CA GLY A 380 21.30 -7.16 5.51
C GLY A 380 21.65 -8.66 5.55
N GLU A 381 20.66 -9.54 5.77
CA GLU A 381 20.77 -11.00 5.70
C GLU A 381 19.84 -11.55 4.61
N GLY A 382 19.99 -12.81 4.23
CA GLY A 382 19.13 -13.50 3.30
C GLY A 382 19.88 -14.31 2.24
N LEU A 383 19.15 -15.18 1.55
CA LEU A 383 19.69 -16.15 0.59
C LEU A 383 20.53 -15.49 -0.52
N VAL A 384 20.10 -14.34 -1.00
CA VAL A 384 20.82 -13.63 -2.08
C VAL A 384 22.23 -13.25 -1.63
N LYS A 385 22.40 -12.84 -0.37
CA LYS A 385 23.72 -12.52 0.19
C LYS A 385 24.61 -13.74 0.29
N ASP A 386 24.06 -14.87 0.71
CA ASP A 386 24.79 -16.14 0.81
C ASP A 386 25.22 -16.63 -0.58
N LEU A 387 24.33 -16.50 -1.57
CA LEU A 387 24.65 -16.82 -2.97
C LEU A 387 25.72 -15.87 -3.54
N GLN A 388 25.70 -14.57 -3.22
CA GLN A 388 26.75 -13.64 -3.60
C GLN A 388 28.11 -14.01 -2.96
N ALA A 389 28.10 -14.47 -1.72
CA ALA A 389 29.32 -14.96 -1.08
C ALA A 389 29.87 -16.23 -1.77
N LYS A 390 28.99 -17.10 -2.26
CA LYS A 390 29.32 -18.30 -3.04
C LYS A 390 29.88 -17.97 -4.42
N TYR A 391 29.30 -17.00 -5.12
CA TYR A 391 29.69 -16.55 -6.47
C TYR A 391 30.38 -15.18 -6.39
N SER A 392 31.44 -15.08 -5.57
CA SER A 392 32.06 -13.82 -5.15
C SER A 392 33.02 -13.17 -6.15
N THR A 393 33.27 -13.80 -7.30
CA THR A 393 34.16 -13.27 -8.36
C THR A 393 33.43 -13.18 -9.69
N ASP A 394 33.90 -12.27 -10.55
CA ASP A 394 33.35 -12.11 -11.90
C ASP A 394 33.45 -13.41 -12.69
N GLU A 395 34.58 -14.17 -12.55
CA GLU A 395 34.75 -15.47 -13.19
C GLU A 395 33.67 -16.48 -12.75
N SER A 396 33.34 -16.53 -11.46
CA SER A 396 32.30 -17.46 -10.95
C SER A 396 30.92 -17.10 -11.45
N LEU A 397 30.60 -15.82 -11.59
CA LEU A 397 29.35 -15.34 -12.20
C LEU A 397 29.29 -15.64 -13.70
N GLN A 398 30.40 -15.44 -14.42
CA GLN A 398 30.53 -15.80 -15.83
C GLN A 398 30.39 -17.31 -16.06
N GLU A 399 30.96 -18.14 -15.19
CA GLU A 399 30.81 -19.61 -15.23
C GLU A 399 29.34 -20.01 -15.01
N LEU A 400 28.65 -19.37 -14.05
CA LEU A 400 27.23 -19.60 -13.80
C LEU A 400 26.40 -19.24 -15.05
N PHE A 401 26.66 -18.09 -15.67
CA PHE A 401 25.96 -17.67 -16.90
C PHE A 401 26.24 -18.65 -18.07
N LYS A 402 27.52 -19.04 -18.28
CA LYS A 402 27.91 -20.01 -19.32
C LYS A 402 27.24 -21.36 -19.12
N LYS A 403 27.14 -21.83 -17.87
CA LYS A 403 26.39 -23.04 -17.54
C LYS A 403 24.95 -22.97 -18.04
N GLY A 404 24.29 -21.83 -17.84
CA GLY A 404 22.93 -21.63 -18.36
C GLY A 404 22.87 -21.64 -19.90
N LEU A 405 23.87 -21.06 -20.58
CA LEU A 405 23.98 -21.13 -22.04
C LEU A 405 24.16 -22.59 -22.54
N GLU A 406 25.01 -23.37 -21.87
CA GLU A 406 25.23 -24.79 -22.17
C GLU A 406 23.92 -25.62 -22.01
N GLU A 407 23.18 -25.38 -20.92
CA GLU A 407 21.89 -26.03 -20.67
C GLU A 407 20.84 -25.71 -21.75
N LEU A 408 20.92 -24.51 -22.35
CA LEU A 408 20.10 -24.10 -23.49
C LEU A 408 20.67 -24.54 -24.86
N GLY A 409 21.84 -25.21 -24.89
CA GLY A 409 22.49 -25.61 -26.11
C GLY A 409 23.02 -24.45 -26.97
N LYS A 410 23.36 -23.32 -26.33
CA LYS A 410 23.86 -22.09 -26.97
C LYS A 410 25.38 -21.97 -26.85
N ASP A 411 25.96 -21.12 -27.71
CA ASP A 411 27.39 -20.78 -27.60
C ASP A 411 27.69 -20.08 -26.28
N THR A 412 28.84 -20.37 -25.66
CA THR A 412 29.28 -19.83 -24.40
C THR A 412 30.13 -18.55 -24.50
N ASP A 413 30.27 -17.99 -25.71
CA ASP A 413 30.91 -16.68 -25.91
C ASP A 413 30.02 -15.56 -25.37
N LEU A 414 30.33 -15.11 -24.15
CA LEU A 414 29.57 -14.06 -23.46
C LEU A 414 29.56 -12.74 -24.23
N SER A 415 30.63 -12.44 -25.00
CA SER A 415 30.72 -11.20 -25.78
C SER A 415 29.72 -11.12 -26.93
N ALA A 416 29.16 -12.27 -27.34
CA ALA A 416 28.12 -12.40 -28.36
C ALA A 416 26.70 -12.33 -27.76
N VAL A 417 26.54 -12.36 -26.45
CA VAL A 417 25.24 -12.30 -25.79
C VAL A 417 24.77 -10.85 -25.69
N THR A 418 23.52 -10.61 -26.07
CA THR A 418 22.85 -9.31 -25.86
C THR A 418 21.56 -9.53 -25.08
N ILE A 419 21.34 -8.70 -24.06
CA ILE A 419 20.14 -8.67 -23.21
C ILE A 419 19.40 -7.35 -23.47
N ASP A 420 18.11 -7.41 -23.74
CA ASP A 420 17.23 -6.25 -23.84
C ASP A 420 16.65 -5.89 -22.47
N PHE A 421 16.95 -4.68 -21.99
CA PHE A 421 16.46 -4.14 -20.73
C PHE A 421 15.44 -3.04 -21.01
N VAL A 422 14.16 -3.31 -20.72
CA VAL A 422 13.08 -2.36 -20.96
C VAL A 422 12.90 -1.42 -19.76
N VAL A 423 12.72 -0.12 -20.02
CA VAL A 423 12.50 0.91 -19.00
C VAL A 423 11.58 2.03 -19.51
N GLU A 424 10.79 2.65 -18.62
CA GLU A 424 9.84 3.71 -18.92
C GLU A 424 10.55 5.01 -19.35
N ALA A 425 10.01 5.65 -20.40
CA ALA A 425 10.57 6.89 -20.95
C ALA A 425 10.28 8.13 -20.09
N ASP A 426 9.28 8.10 -19.24
CA ASP A 426 8.87 9.20 -18.36
C ASP A 426 9.46 9.10 -16.94
N ASN A 427 10.25 8.05 -16.65
CA ASN A 427 10.86 7.81 -15.34
C ASN A 427 12.40 7.90 -15.39
N VAL A 428 12.95 9.11 -15.20
CA VAL A 428 14.40 9.37 -15.26
C VAL A 428 15.18 8.59 -14.21
N ALA A 429 14.63 8.40 -13.01
CA ALA A 429 15.28 7.65 -11.96
C ALA A 429 15.42 6.17 -12.33
N ARG A 430 14.39 5.56 -12.91
CA ARG A 430 14.43 4.20 -13.46
C ARG A 430 15.43 4.06 -14.61
N GLN A 431 15.54 5.07 -15.46
CA GLN A 431 16.55 5.07 -16.53
C GLN A 431 17.97 5.07 -15.97
N THR A 432 18.25 5.89 -14.94
CA THR A 432 19.54 5.91 -14.25
C THR A 432 19.86 4.56 -13.61
N GLN A 433 18.88 3.93 -12.98
CA GLN A 433 19.00 2.57 -12.43
C GLN A 433 19.31 1.54 -13.53
N ALA A 434 18.61 1.60 -14.65
CA ALA A 434 18.81 0.68 -15.78
C ALA A 434 20.21 0.84 -16.39
N GLU A 435 20.71 2.07 -16.52
CA GLU A 435 22.08 2.34 -16.99
C GLU A 435 23.13 1.77 -16.03
N TYR A 436 22.96 1.95 -14.71
CA TYR A 436 23.84 1.37 -13.70
C TYR A 436 23.87 -0.16 -13.78
N LEU A 437 22.72 -0.81 -13.85
CA LEU A 437 22.60 -2.26 -13.97
C LEU A 437 23.22 -2.77 -15.27
N ALA A 438 22.97 -2.11 -16.39
CA ALA A 438 23.57 -2.44 -17.68
C ALA A 438 25.11 -2.38 -17.65
N GLN A 439 25.69 -1.31 -17.08
CA GLN A 439 27.13 -1.18 -16.92
C GLN A 439 27.71 -2.27 -16.01
N THR A 440 27.02 -2.61 -14.93
CA THR A 440 27.39 -3.69 -14.01
C THR A 440 27.47 -5.04 -14.74
N TRP A 441 26.46 -5.40 -15.52
CA TRP A 441 26.44 -6.66 -16.26
C TRP A 441 27.47 -6.69 -17.40
N GLN A 442 27.65 -5.59 -18.11
CA GLN A 442 28.70 -5.48 -19.13
C GLN A 442 30.11 -5.67 -18.53
N SER A 443 30.35 -5.05 -17.36
CA SER A 443 31.65 -5.14 -16.68
C SER A 443 31.91 -6.52 -16.08
N LYS A 444 30.97 -7.04 -15.28
CA LYS A 444 31.18 -8.27 -14.50
C LYS A 444 30.95 -9.54 -15.31
N LEU A 445 29.96 -9.54 -16.21
CA LEU A 445 29.59 -10.71 -16.99
C LEU A 445 30.21 -10.73 -18.40
N GLY A 446 30.61 -9.56 -18.93
CA GLY A 446 31.16 -9.45 -20.27
C GLY A 446 30.15 -9.58 -21.41
N ILE A 447 28.86 -9.42 -21.11
CA ILE A 447 27.74 -9.45 -22.06
C ILE A 447 27.47 -8.05 -22.63
N GLN A 448 26.63 -7.95 -23.65
CA GLN A 448 26.07 -6.68 -24.14
C GLN A 448 24.68 -6.46 -23.53
N VAL A 449 24.34 -5.21 -23.19
CA VAL A 449 23.02 -4.84 -22.71
C VAL A 449 22.50 -3.67 -23.53
N ASN A 450 21.30 -3.84 -24.06
CA ASN A 450 20.55 -2.81 -24.79
C ASN A 450 19.48 -2.23 -23.85
N VAL A 451 19.69 -1.02 -23.36
CA VAL A 451 18.67 -0.30 -22.56
C VAL A 451 17.67 0.33 -23.51
N ASP A 452 16.46 -0.19 -23.50
CA ASP A 452 15.38 0.20 -24.40
C ASP A 452 14.38 1.10 -23.64
N VAL A 453 14.57 2.42 -23.79
CA VAL A 453 13.74 3.46 -23.15
C VAL A 453 12.48 3.67 -23.99
N THR A 454 11.30 3.33 -23.45
CA THR A 454 10.07 3.34 -24.23
C THR A 454 8.87 3.81 -23.40
N THR A 455 7.83 4.32 -24.09
CA THR A 455 6.55 4.72 -23.46
C THR A 455 5.55 3.58 -23.31
N ASP A 456 5.84 2.40 -23.85
CA ASP A 456 5.02 1.19 -23.82
C ASP A 456 5.67 0.06 -22.99
N ALA A 457 6.53 0.41 -22.03
CA ALA A 457 7.28 -0.56 -21.23
C ALA A 457 6.36 -1.57 -20.53
N GLU A 458 5.29 -1.13 -19.89
CA GLU A 458 4.32 -2.01 -19.23
C GLU A 458 3.62 -2.95 -20.24
N GLU A 459 3.19 -2.44 -21.41
CA GLU A 459 2.58 -3.27 -22.44
C GLU A 459 3.55 -4.35 -22.93
N ARG A 460 4.82 -4.00 -23.10
CA ARG A 460 5.87 -4.95 -23.51
C ARG A 460 6.14 -5.98 -22.42
N GLN A 461 6.12 -5.60 -21.17
CA GLN A 461 6.23 -6.53 -20.03
C GLN A 461 5.04 -7.50 -20.01
N GLN A 462 3.82 -7.01 -20.21
CA GLN A 462 2.63 -7.87 -20.33
C GLN A 462 2.71 -8.86 -21.52
N GLN A 463 3.36 -8.46 -22.61
CA GLN A 463 3.54 -9.28 -23.81
C GLN A 463 4.81 -10.15 -23.76
N MET A 464 5.64 -10.06 -22.72
CA MET A 464 6.97 -10.70 -22.64
C MET A 464 7.91 -10.32 -23.79
N ASP A 465 7.80 -9.08 -24.32
CA ASP A 465 8.66 -8.54 -25.39
C ASP A 465 9.84 -7.75 -24.79
N TYR A 466 10.58 -8.39 -23.88
CA TYR A 466 11.78 -7.90 -23.20
C TYR A 466 12.61 -9.09 -22.71
N ASP A 467 13.78 -8.85 -22.12
CA ASP A 467 14.53 -9.86 -21.36
C ASP A 467 14.47 -9.55 -19.87
N VAL A 468 14.84 -8.33 -19.48
CA VAL A 468 14.88 -7.87 -18.10
C VAL A 468 14.15 -6.54 -17.99
N GLY A 469 13.47 -6.34 -16.86
CA GLY A 469 12.89 -5.08 -16.42
C GLY A 469 13.10 -4.90 -14.92
N VAL A 470 12.60 -3.80 -14.39
CA VAL A 470 12.52 -3.55 -12.94
C VAL A 470 11.08 -3.25 -12.61
N ASN A 471 10.56 -3.90 -11.58
CA ASN A 471 9.24 -3.65 -11.02
C ASN A 471 9.33 -3.55 -9.50
N GLY A 472 8.23 -3.13 -8.89
CA GLY A 472 8.12 -3.09 -7.46
C GLY A 472 6.75 -3.55 -6.99
N TRP A 473 6.70 -4.01 -5.75
CA TRP A 473 5.49 -4.51 -5.13
C TRP A 473 5.41 -4.15 -3.65
N GLU A 474 4.23 -3.72 -3.23
CA GLU A 474 3.87 -3.55 -1.84
C GLU A 474 2.78 -4.57 -1.50
N GLY A 475 3.17 -5.62 -0.76
CA GLY A 475 2.28 -6.74 -0.45
C GLY A 475 1.53 -6.60 0.86
N GLY A 476 1.82 -5.57 1.65
CA GLY A 476 1.18 -5.38 2.95
C GLY A 476 1.91 -6.01 4.13
N ALA A 477 1.17 -6.33 5.19
CA ALA A 477 1.73 -6.71 6.48
C ALA A 477 2.19 -8.18 6.58
N SER A 478 1.98 -9.01 5.55
CA SER A 478 2.24 -10.46 5.60
C SER A 478 3.15 -10.94 4.47
N PRO A 479 4.05 -11.90 4.72
CA PRO A 479 4.85 -12.55 3.69
C PRO A 479 4.01 -13.16 2.56
N TYR A 480 2.82 -13.67 2.86
CA TYR A 480 1.92 -14.27 1.88
C TYR A 480 1.67 -13.32 0.69
N ASN A 481 1.39 -12.07 0.99
CA ASN A 481 1.01 -11.07 -0.02
C ASN A 481 2.16 -10.66 -0.97
N TYR A 482 3.41 -10.99 -0.62
CA TYR A 482 4.56 -10.88 -1.51
C TYR A 482 4.77 -12.15 -2.33
N LEU A 483 4.72 -13.30 -1.67
CA LEU A 483 5.12 -14.57 -2.27
C LEU A 483 4.10 -15.11 -3.27
N PHE A 484 2.79 -14.91 -3.01
CA PHE A 484 1.77 -15.42 -3.92
C PHE A 484 1.78 -14.70 -5.28
N VAL A 485 2.16 -13.43 -5.35
CA VAL A 485 2.17 -12.67 -6.63
C VAL A 485 3.31 -13.08 -7.55
N VAL A 486 4.39 -13.65 -7.01
CA VAL A 486 5.54 -14.11 -7.81
C VAL A 486 5.20 -15.38 -8.56
N ASN A 487 4.45 -16.28 -7.94
CA ASN A 487 4.12 -17.58 -8.51
C ASN A 487 2.71 -17.58 -9.10
N VAL A 488 2.63 -17.33 -10.40
CA VAL A 488 1.33 -17.08 -11.05
C VAL A 488 0.62 -18.39 -11.40
N PRO A 489 -0.67 -18.56 -10.95
CA PRO A 489 -1.75 -18.39 -11.93
C PRO A 489 -2.53 -17.07 -11.81
N TYR A 490 -2.13 -16.14 -10.94
CA TYR A 490 -2.97 -15.02 -10.47
C TYR A 490 -2.93 -13.73 -11.32
N GLY A 491 -2.42 -13.76 -12.54
CA GLY A 491 -2.74 -12.69 -13.50
C GLY A 491 -1.83 -11.47 -13.54
N LEU A 492 -0.80 -11.35 -12.67
CA LEU A 492 0.12 -10.21 -12.68
C LEU A 492 1.37 -10.48 -13.56
N LYS A 493 1.15 -10.87 -14.80
CA LYS A 493 2.22 -11.28 -15.75
C LYS A 493 3.33 -10.25 -15.88
N TYR A 494 2.97 -8.97 -15.99
CA TYR A 494 3.93 -7.89 -16.13
C TYR A 494 4.82 -7.73 -14.89
N LEU A 495 4.28 -8.06 -13.72
CA LEU A 495 5.00 -7.87 -12.46
C LEU A 495 6.10 -8.92 -12.24
N THR A 496 5.91 -10.15 -12.71
CA THR A 496 6.75 -11.29 -12.29
C THR A 496 7.31 -12.13 -13.45
N GLY A 497 7.05 -11.74 -14.70
CA GLY A 497 7.55 -12.48 -15.87
C GLY A 497 7.03 -13.90 -16.00
N VAL A 498 5.95 -14.26 -15.28
CA VAL A 498 5.32 -15.59 -15.26
C VAL A 498 6.26 -16.68 -14.74
N TYR A 499 6.82 -16.44 -13.56
CA TYR A 499 7.49 -17.52 -12.82
C TYR A 499 6.45 -18.53 -12.32
N THR A 500 6.75 -19.83 -12.46
CA THR A 500 5.91 -20.92 -11.94
C THR A 500 6.77 -22.03 -11.36
N ASN A 501 6.39 -22.51 -10.18
CA ASN A 501 7.00 -23.67 -9.53
C ASN A 501 5.90 -24.45 -8.80
N GLU A 502 5.76 -25.75 -9.10
CA GLU A 502 4.71 -26.60 -8.55
C GLU A 502 4.84 -26.76 -7.02
N HIS A 503 6.06 -26.87 -6.51
CA HIS A 503 6.30 -26.97 -5.07
C HIS A 503 5.90 -25.68 -4.34
N VAL A 504 6.25 -24.52 -4.88
CA VAL A 504 5.82 -23.23 -4.36
C VAL A 504 4.28 -23.12 -4.36
N ASN A 505 3.61 -23.58 -5.43
CA ASN A 505 2.14 -23.63 -5.50
C ASN A 505 1.53 -24.48 -4.39
N GLU A 506 2.12 -25.67 -4.14
CA GLU A 506 1.65 -26.56 -3.07
C GLU A 506 1.80 -25.92 -1.68
N LEU A 507 2.94 -25.29 -1.41
CA LEU A 507 3.19 -24.61 -0.14
C LEU A 507 2.28 -23.38 0.04
N LEU A 508 2.11 -22.54 -0.98
CA LEU A 508 1.20 -21.40 -0.94
C LEU A 508 -0.26 -21.79 -0.69
N GLY A 509 -0.67 -22.96 -1.21
CA GLY A 509 -2.01 -23.50 -0.95
C GLY A 509 -2.23 -24.00 0.48
N GLN A 510 -1.16 -24.15 1.29
CA GLN A 510 -1.21 -24.71 2.63
C GLN A 510 -0.85 -23.70 3.72
N VAL A 511 0.04 -22.76 3.43
CA VAL A 511 0.71 -21.90 4.42
C VAL A 511 -0.27 -21.03 5.23
N THR A 512 -1.32 -20.52 4.62
CA THR A 512 -2.33 -19.68 5.31
C THR A 512 -3.20 -20.49 6.29
N SER A 513 -3.25 -21.82 6.12
CA SER A 513 -3.99 -22.72 7.02
C SER A 513 -3.18 -23.13 8.28
N ILE A 514 -1.91 -22.71 8.36
CA ILE A 514 -1.06 -23.02 9.50
C ILE A 514 -1.32 -22.01 10.62
N THR A 515 -1.78 -22.50 11.78
CA THR A 515 -2.06 -21.66 12.95
C THR A 515 -0.85 -21.47 13.88
N ASP A 516 0.19 -22.32 13.75
CA ASP A 516 1.46 -22.18 14.47
C ASP A 516 2.36 -21.20 13.72
N ALA A 517 2.54 -19.99 14.26
CA ALA A 517 3.27 -18.92 13.61
C ALA A 517 4.73 -19.28 13.26
N ALA A 518 5.41 -20.07 14.08
CA ALA A 518 6.78 -20.46 13.80
C ALA A 518 6.86 -21.42 12.59
N LYS A 519 5.96 -22.38 12.51
CA LYS A 519 5.87 -23.30 11.34
C LYS A 519 5.41 -22.58 10.09
N GLN A 520 4.53 -21.60 10.24
CA GLN A 520 4.10 -20.76 9.14
C GLN A 520 5.28 -19.96 8.58
N ALA A 521 6.09 -19.33 9.45
CA ALA A 521 7.29 -18.61 9.07
C ALA A 521 8.32 -19.53 8.39
N GLU A 522 8.55 -20.74 8.92
CA GLU A 522 9.43 -21.74 8.28
C GLU A 522 8.96 -22.06 6.85
N MET A 523 7.66 -22.24 6.63
CA MET A 523 7.12 -22.50 5.29
C MET A 523 7.22 -21.29 4.36
N PHE A 524 7.00 -20.09 4.86
CA PHE A 524 7.21 -18.88 4.06
C PHE A 524 8.67 -18.71 3.66
N HIS A 525 9.63 -19.00 4.54
CA HIS A 525 11.05 -18.99 4.16
C HIS A 525 11.37 -20.06 3.10
N GLU A 526 10.81 -21.28 3.20
CA GLU A 526 10.99 -22.29 2.16
C GLU A 526 10.46 -21.82 0.78
N ILE A 527 9.31 -21.13 0.77
CA ILE A 527 8.75 -20.54 -0.45
C ILE A 527 9.68 -19.45 -1.00
N GLU A 528 10.09 -18.50 -0.15
CA GLU A 528 10.95 -17.39 -0.54
C GLU A 528 12.30 -17.89 -1.08
N ASP A 529 12.94 -18.77 -0.35
CA ASP A 529 14.24 -19.35 -0.74
C ASP A 529 14.14 -20.10 -2.07
N THR A 530 13.08 -20.87 -2.31
CA THR A 530 12.85 -21.56 -3.59
C THR A 530 12.73 -20.57 -4.75
N ILE A 531 11.98 -19.48 -4.57
CA ILE A 531 11.84 -18.43 -5.58
C ILE A 531 13.20 -17.76 -5.86
N LEU A 532 13.97 -17.47 -4.82
CA LEU A 532 15.26 -16.79 -4.93
C LEU A 532 16.37 -17.70 -5.48
N GLU A 533 16.37 -19.01 -5.14
CA GLU A 533 17.29 -20.00 -5.73
C GLU A 533 17.11 -20.15 -7.23
N GLU A 534 15.88 -20.04 -7.71
CA GLU A 534 15.56 -20.11 -9.14
C GLU A 534 15.59 -18.73 -9.82
N ALA A 535 15.91 -17.67 -9.07
CA ALA A 535 15.81 -16.29 -9.52
C ALA A 535 14.48 -16.01 -10.25
N GLY A 536 13.37 -16.40 -9.62
CA GLY A 536 12.02 -16.05 -10.05
C GLY A 536 11.81 -14.54 -10.09
N VAL A 537 12.43 -13.85 -9.14
CA VAL A 537 12.67 -12.40 -9.11
C VAL A 537 14.09 -12.14 -8.63
N GLY A 538 14.62 -10.93 -8.89
CA GLY A 538 15.93 -10.51 -8.38
C GLY A 538 15.81 -9.30 -7.46
N PRO A 539 15.66 -9.44 -6.12
CA PRO A 539 15.52 -8.32 -5.20
C PRO A 539 16.65 -7.29 -5.36
N LEU A 540 16.34 -6.02 -5.27
CA LEU A 540 17.30 -4.92 -5.40
C LEU A 540 17.40 -4.10 -4.12
N TYR A 541 16.28 -3.53 -3.67
CA TYR A 541 16.20 -2.74 -2.44
C TYR A 541 14.78 -2.68 -1.91
N PHE A 542 14.64 -2.30 -0.63
CA PHE A 542 13.40 -1.88 -0.02
C PHE A 542 13.35 -0.37 0.08
N THR A 543 12.21 0.24 -0.25
CA THR A 543 12.07 1.68 -0.11
C THR A 543 11.94 2.07 1.35
N ASP A 544 12.16 3.35 1.63
CA ASP A 544 11.95 3.94 2.95
C ASP A 544 10.61 4.70 3.00
N ILE A 545 10.06 4.82 4.21
CA ILE A 545 8.95 5.70 4.53
C ILE A 545 9.55 6.90 5.24
N LYS A 546 9.57 8.06 4.58
CA LYS A 546 10.16 9.28 5.09
C LYS A 546 9.21 10.44 4.99
N PHE A 547 8.96 11.08 6.14
CA PHE A 547 8.16 12.29 6.22
C PHE A 547 8.87 13.35 7.06
N PHE A 548 8.60 14.60 6.75
CA PHE A 548 8.92 15.74 7.61
C PHE A 548 7.63 16.32 8.17
N GLN A 549 7.65 16.62 9.44
CA GLN A 549 6.50 17.08 10.21
C GLN A 549 6.85 18.32 11.01
N GLN A 550 5.94 19.28 11.07
CA GLN A 550 6.08 20.43 11.96
C GLN A 550 6.07 19.97 13.42
N THR A 551 6.97 20.50 14.27
CA THR A 551 7.17 20.03 15.65
C THR A 551 5.94 20.17 16.55
N TYR A 552 4.99 21.03 16.20
CA TYR A 552 3.74 21.21 16.92
C TYR A 552 2.66 20.17 16.59
N VAL A 553 2.86 19.35 15.58
CA VAL A 553 1.99 18.21 15.26
C VAL A 553 2.40 17.04 16.12
N LYS A 554 1.45 16.39 16.77
CA LYS A 554 1.70 15.25 17.66
C LYS A 554 0.66 14.16 17.43
N GLY A 555 1.04 12.91 17.69
CA GLY A 555 0.13 11.77 17.73
C GLY A 555 -0.35 11.28 16.36
N ILE A 556 0.37 11.59 15.26
CA ILE A 556 0.18 10.87 13.99
C ILE A 556 0.90 9.53 14.12
N TYR A 557 0.22 8.44 13.78
CA TYR A 557 0.84 7.15 13.55
C TYR A 557 1.15 7.01 12.06
N TYR A 558 2.41 6.74 11.74
CA TYR A 558 2.86 6.43 10.38
C TYR A 558 2.86 4.91 10.24
N THR A 559 1.91 4.36 9.50
CA THR A 559 1.78 2.92 9.29
C THR A 559 2.83 2.44 8.28
N ASN A 560 3.30 1.20 8.44
CA ASN A 560 4.22 0.61 7.48
C ASN A 560 3.47 0.17 6.22
N PHE A 561 2.16 -0.08 6.36
CA PHE A 561 1.29 -0.52 5.28
C PHE A 561 -0.10 0.15 5.37
N GLY A 562 -0.77 0.30 4.24
CA GLY A 562 -2.14 0.77 4.14
C GLY A 562 -2.25 2.29 3.96
N PRO A 563 -2.87 3.03 4.90
CA PRO A 563 -3.21 4.45 4.69
C PRO A 563 -2.05 5.43 4.84
N GLU A 564 -0.80 4.99 4.97
CA GLU A 564 0.41 5.78 5.29
C GLU A 564 0.37 6.46 6.66
N PHE A 565 -0.78 7.00 7.09
CA PHE A 565 -0.94 7.60 8.43
C PHE A 565 -2.33 7.37 9.00
N ASP A 566 -2.36 7.26 10.34
CA ASP A 566 -3.56 7.41 11.15
C ASP A 566 -3.41 8.66 12.01
N PHE A 567 -4.35 9.58 11.88
CA PHE A 567 -4.37 10.82 12.65
C PHE A 567 -5.58 10.91 13.60
N SER A 568 -6.25 9.80 13.89
CA SER A 568 -7.39 9.74 14.82
C SER A 568 -7.06 10.27 16.23
N HIS A 569 -5.81 10.09 16.68
CA HIS A 569 -5.30 10.58 17.96
C HIS A 569 -4.36 11.78 17.84
N ALA A 570 -4.18 12.31 16.62
CA ALA A 570 -3.32 13.46 16.41
C ALA A 570 -3.89 14.75 17.03
N TYR A 571 -2.98 15.69 17.34
CA TYR A 571 -3.34 17.00 17.86
C TYR A 571 -2.27 18.05 17.54
N ILE A 572 -2.67 19.31 17.62
CA ILE A 572 -1.81 20.47 17.43
C ILE A 572 -1.46 21.07 18.78
N GLU A 573 -0.15 21.20 19.06
CA GLU A 573 0.42 21.77 20.29
C GLU A 573 1.15 23.08 19.96
N LYS A 574 0.38 24.18 19.80
CA LYS A 574 0.90 25.54 19.52
C LYS A 574 0.76 26.47 20.69
#